data_857d84d49bad73cf5ec8e36bab27149c
#
_entry.id   857d84d49bad73cf5ec8e36bab27149c
#
_cell.length_a   1.000
_cell.length_b   1.000
_cell.length_c   1.000
_cell.angle_alpha   90.00
_cell.angle_beta   90.00
_cell.angle_gamma   90.00
#
_symmetry.space_group_name_H-M   'P 1'
#
loop_
_entity.id
_entity.type
_entity.pdbx_description
1 polymer ?
#
loop_
_entity_poly.entity_id
_entity_poly.type
_entity_poly.pdbx_seq_one_letter_code
_entity_poly.pdbx_strand_id
1 'polypeptide(L)'
;MLLRRYIRNFLILVLVAVIFAAVGYSINRSERERRTKIYNGLVTQAVETAIQDALFVATRTAEADQPQYRFLRVGATDSLESIATKYNTTTDAIRMANNLLPTVDFGDGSQIIIPSGVAKLVPPRRFKKPYAAQNGDDLDAIAARNGISAEILALDNPILAKRGLNPGDLVFIAELL
;
A
#
# COMPACT_ATOMS: atom_id res chain seq x y z
N MET A 1 24.66 82.52 -8.57
CA MET A 1 25.61 81.38 -8.48
C MET A 1 25.20 80.38 -7.35
N LEU A 2 24.76 80.80 -6.20
CA LEU A 2 24.38 80.04 -5.03
C LEU A 2 23.18 79.09 -5.28
N LEU A 3 22.15 79.55 -5.98
CA LEU A 3 20.93 78.77 -6.24
C LEU A 3 21.20 77.49 -7.05
N ARG A 4 22.02 77.53 -8.07
CA ARG A 4 22.45 76.37 -8.86
C ARG A 4 23.18 75.30 -8.01
N ARG A 5 23.97 75.76 -7.03
CA ARG A 5 24.69 74.87 -6.11
C ARG A 5 23.76 74.19 -5.14
N TYR A 6 22.73 74.87 -4.64
CA TYR A 6 21.70 74.33 -3.79
C TYR A 6 20.82 73.25 -4.55
N ILE A 7 20.41 73.60 -5.75
CA ILE A 7 19.62 72.69 -6.57
C ILE A 7 20.43 71.40 -6.89
N ARG A 8 21.67 71.55 -7.24
CA ARG A 8 22.54 70.39 -7.51
C ARG A 8 22.74 69.50 -6.27
N ASN A 9 22.99 70.09 -5.12
CA ASN A 9 23.20 69.36 -3.90
C ASN A 9 21.91 68.69 -3.45
N PHE A 10 20.73 69.30 -3.63
CA PHE A 10 19.42 68.72 -3.39
C PHE A 10 19.16 67.54 -4.32
N LEU A 11 19.43 67.66 -5.61
CA LEU A 11 19.27 66.54 -6.57
C LEU A 11 20.22 65.36 -6.25
N ILE A 12 21.43 65.64 -5.79
CA ILE A 12 22.36 64.59 -5.34
C ILE A 12 21.80 63.86 -4.11
N LEU A 13 21.27 64.60 -3.14
CA LEU A 13 20.64 64.02 -1.94
C LEU A 13 19.42 63.13 -2.30
N VAL A 14 18.56 63.60 -3.19
CA VAL A 14 17.42 62.81 -3.67
C VAL A 14 17.88 61.55 -4.41
N LEU A 15 18.88 61.67 -5.27
CA LEU A 15 19.46 60.50 -5.98
C LEU A 15 20.04 59.49 -5.00
N VAL A 16 20.79 59.94 -4.01
CA VAL A 16 21.34 59.05 -2.97
C VAL A 16 20.22 58.37 -2.19
N ALA A 17 19.17 59.09 -1.80
CA ALA A 17 18.01 58.50 -1.10
C ALA A 17 17.29 57.46 -1.94
N VAL A 18 17.10 57.66 -3.25
CA VAL A 18 16.53 56.73 -4.18
C VAL A 18 17.37 55.45 -4.32
N ILE A 19 18.69 55.62 -4.41
CA ILE A 19 19.64 54.48 -4.47
C ILE A 19 19.54 53.67 -3.17
N PHE A 20 19.58 54.29 -1.99
CA PHE A 20 19.42 53.57 -0.73
C PHE A 20 18.07 52.86 -0.60
N ALA A 21 16.99 53.48 -1.04
CA ALA A 21 15.68 52.83 -1.05
C ALA A 21 15.66 51.64 -2.02
N ALA A 22 16.22 51.76 -3.20
CA ALA A 22 16.29 50.66 -4.16
C ALA A 22 17.15 49.50 -3.66
N VAL A 23 18.31 49.78 -3.06
CA VAL A 23 19.19 48.79 -2.45
C VAL A 23 18.48 48.09 -1.27
N GLY A 24 17.88 48.88 -0.38
CA GLY A 24 17.08 48.32 0.74
C GLY A 24 15.94 47.44 0.28
N TYR A 25 15.21 47.83 -0.74
CA TYR A 25 14.16 47.05 -1.34
C TYR A 25 14.69 45.73 -1.96
N SER A 26 15.78 45.79 -2.68
CA SER A 26 16.42 44.63 -3.30
C SER A 26 16.89 43.60 -2.25
N ILE A 27 17.53 44.07 -1.16
CA ILE A 27 17.97 43.21 -0.06
C ILE A 27 16.79 42.56 0.60
N ASN A 28 15.71 43.28 0.93
CA ASN A 28 14.51 42.75 1.58
C ASN A 28 13.79 41.74 0.69
N ARG A 29 13.73 41.97 -0.62
CA ARG A 29 13.16 41.01 -1.58
C ARG A 29 13.99 39.73 -1.64
N SER A 30 15.30 39.83 -1.74
CA SER A 30 16.21 38.69 -1.76
C SER A 30 16.11 37.84 -0.50
N GLU A 31 15.98 38.46 0.68
CA GLU A 31 15.78 37.75 1.93
C GLU A 31 14.41 37.03 2.02
N ARG A 32 13.36 37.67 1.52
CA ARG A 32 12.04 37.05 1.45
C ARG A 32 12.03 35.80 0.53
N GLU A 33 12.65 35.93 -0.63
CA GLU A 33 12.78 34.82 -1.59
C GLU A 33 13.61 33.67 -1.01
N ARG A 34 14.69 33.95 -0.29
CA ARG A 34 15.47 32.93 0.43
C ARG A 34 14.65 32.21 1.50
N ARG A 35 13.93 32.97 2.34
CA ARG A 35 13.07 32.40 3.40
C ARG A 35 11.97 31.53 2.80
N THR A 36 11.33 31.97 1.73
CA THR A 36 10.29 31.18 1.04
C THR A 36 10.86 29.90 0.46
N LYS A 37 12.04 29.94 -0.16
CA LYS A 37 12.69 28.71 -0.68
C LYS A 37 13.05 27.72 0.42
N ILE A 38 13.59 28.19 1.53
CA ILE A 38 13.92 27.34 2.68
C ILE A 38 12.65 26.74 3.27
N TYR A 39 11.61 27.55 3.49
CA TYR A 39 10.33 27.10 4.03
C TYR A 39 9.69 26.04 3.12
N ASN A 40 9.60 26.31 1.82
CA ASN A 40 9.03 25.35 0.87
C ASN A 40 9.86 24.05 0.81
N GLY A 41 11.19 24.15 0.87
CA GLY A 41 12.06 22.97 0.94
C GLY A 41 11.80 22.11 2.18
N LEU A 42 11.67 22.73 3.35
CA LEU A 42 11.37 22.04 4.60
C LEU A 42 9.97 21.40 4.60
N VAL A 43 8.96 22.12 4.05
CA VAL A 43 7.61 21.61 3.92
C VAL A 43 7.57 20.41 2.97
N THR A 44 8.23 20.51 1.82
CA THR A 44 8.28 19.39 0.86
C THR A 44 8.95 18.17 1.49
N GLN A 45 10.09 18.36 2.16
CA GLN A 45 10.78 17.25 2.85
C GLN A 45 9.93 16.63 3.95
N ALA A 46 9.24 17.44 4.76
CA ALA A 46 8.36 16.94 5.82
C ALA A 46 7.17 16.15 5.25
N VAL A 47 6.58 16.63 4.14
CA VAL A 47 5.49 15.94 3.46
C VAL A 47 5.96 14.61 2.86
N GLU A 48 7.11 14.59 2.18
CA GLU A 48 7.69 13.36 1.64
C GLU A 48 7.96 12.34 2.75
N THR A 49 8.56 12.76 3.86
CA THR A 49 8.82 11.89 5.00
C THR A 49 7.51 11.33 5.57
N ALA A 50 6.50 12.17 5.75
CA ALA A 50 5.19 11.73 6.25
C ALA A 50 4.49 10.74 5.31
N ILE A 51 4.63 10.93 4.00
CA ILE A 51 4.11 9.99 3.00
C ILE A 51 4.85 8.65 3.09
N GLN A 52 6.16 8.65 3.18
CA GLN A 52 6.96 7.42 3.30
C GLN A 52 6.63 6.67 4.59
N ASP A 53 6.50 7.37 5.72
CA ASP A 53 6.12 6.77 7.00
C ASP A 53 4.71 6.17 6.93
N ALA A 54 3.75 6.87 6.32
CA ALA A 54 2.39 6.37 6.14
C ALA A 54 2.34 5.14 5.23
N LEU A 55 3.10 5.13 4.12
CA LEU A 55 3.23 3.99 3.22
C LEU A 55 3.89 2.80 3.94
N PHE A 56 4.93 3.03 4.73
CA PHE A 56 5.60 1.99 5.51
C PHE A 56 4.66 1.34 6.53
N VAL A 57 3.89 2.15 7.26
CA VAL A 57 2.88 1.64 8.21
C VAL A 57 1.78 0.87 7.47
N ALA A 58 1.26 1.43 6.37
CA ALA A 58 0.22 0.76 5.57
C ALA A 58 0.71 -0.57 4.98
N THR A 59 1.95 -0.63 4.48
CA THR A 59 2.54 -1.86 3.96
C THR A 59 2.71 -2.91 5.05
N ARG A 60 3.20 -2.53 6.23
CA ARG A 60 3.34 -3.46 7.37
C ARG A 60 2.00 -3.97 7.88
N THR A 61 1.00 -3.11 7.95
CA THR A 61 -0.36 -3.50 8.35
C THR A 61 -0.95 -4.47 7.31
N ALA A 62 -0.80 -4.16 6.02
CA ALA A 62 -1.25 -5.06 4.96
C ALA A 62 -0.52 -6.41 4.96
N GLU A 63 0.78 -6.45 5.27
CA GLU A 63 1.54 -7.71 5.41
C GLU A 63 1.11 -8.52 6.64
N ALA A 64 0.77 -7.86 7.76
CA ALA A 64 0.33 -8.53 8.98
C ALA A 64 -1.09 -9.13 8.84
N ASP A 65 -1.95 -8.48 8.04
CA ASP A 65 -3.34 -8.90 7.83
C ASP A 65 -3.54 -9.79 6.59
N GLN A 66 -2.45 -10.19 5.90
CA GLN A 66 -2.54 -11.08 4.76
C GLN A 66 -2.97 -12.48 5.22
N PRO A 67 -4.09 -13.01 4.69
CA PRO A 67 -4.54 -14.34 5.05
C PRO A 67 -3.55 -15.40 4.59
N GLN A 68 -3.23 -16.33 5.48
CA GLN A 68 -2.55 -17.57 5.10
C GLN A 68 -3.62 -18.59 4.73
N TYR A 69 -3.74 -18.91 3.46
CA TYR A 69 -4.70 -19.92 3.02
C TYR A 69 -4.20 -21.32 3.34
N ARG A 70 -5.11 -22.15 3.84
CA ARG A 70 -4.88 -23.57 4.12
C ARG A 70 -5.92 -24.42 3.41
N PHE A 71 -5.50 -25.56 2.93
CA PHE A 71 -6.39 -26.55 2.34
C PHE A 71 -6.62 -27.67 3.34
N LEU A 72 -7.86 -27.86 3.75
CA LEU A 72 -8.25 -28.82 4.78
C LEU A 72 -9.29 -29.81 4.22
N ARG A 73 -9.17 -31.08 4.61
CA ARG A 73 -10.24 -32.04 4.46
C ARG A 73 -11.05 -32.06 5.76
N VAL A 74 -12.36 -31.79 5.65
CA VAL A 74 -13.29 -31.75 6.79
C VAL A 74 -13.49 -33.15 7.29
N GLY A 75 -13.39 -33.38 8.59
CA GLY A 75 -13.70 -34.67 9.25
C GLY A 75 -15.11 -34.69 9.77
N ALA A 76 -15.61 -35.89 10.09
CA ALA A 76 -16.97 -36.11 10.54
C ALA A 76 -17.36 -35.34 11.84
N THR A 77 -16.38 -34.95 12.64
CA THR A 77 -16.57 -34.18 13.89
C THR A 77 -16.30 -32.68 13.76
N ASP A 78 -15.86 -32.26 12.58
CA ASP A 78 -15.53 -30.82 12.34
C ASP A 78 -16.83 -30.03 12.08
N SER A 79 -16.93 -28.86 12.67
CA SER A 79 -17.94 -27.86 12.34
C SER A 79 -17.26 -26.60 11.82
N LEU A 80 -17.99 -25.76 11.07
CA LEU A 80 -17.49 -24.46 10.60
C LEU A 80 -16.98 -23.59 11.75
N GLU A 81 -17.67 -23.59 12.88
CA GLU A 81 -17.31 -22.82 14.07
C GLU A 81 -16.02 -23.33 14.70
N SER A 82 -15.88 -24.68 14.82
CA SER A 82 -14.67 -25.30 15.38
C SER A 82 -13.44 -25.00 14.49
N ILE A 83 -13.60 -25.10 13.17
CA ILE A 83 -12.56 -24.79 12.19
C ILE A 83 -12.22 -23.29 12.24
N ALA A 84 -13.21 -22.40 12.26
CA ALA A 84 -13.00 -20.96 12.34
C ALA A 84 -12.19 -20.57 13.58
N THR A 85 -12.57 -21.12 14.75
CA THR A 85 -11.85 -20.90 16.02
C THR A 85 -10.41 -21.43 15.94
N LYS A 86 -10.23 -22.65 15.46
CA LYS A 86 -8.90 -23.29 15.34
C LYS A 86 -7.92 -22.51 14.47
N TYR A 87 -8.41 -21.88 13.43
CA TYR A 87 -7.59 -21.17 12.46
C TYR A 87 -7.65 -19.65 12.61
N ASN A 88 -8.22 -19.16 13.71
CA ASN A 88 -8.35 -17.73 14.01
C ASN A 88 -8.96 -16.93 12.82
N THR A 89 -10.12 -17.40 12.37
CA THR A 89 -10.88 -16.79 11.27
C THR A 89 -12.38 -16.77 11.63
N THR A 90 -13.23 -16.42 10.68
CA THR A 90 -14.69 -16.46 10.86
C THR A 90 -15.37 -17.44 9.91
N THR A 91 -16.53 -17.92 10.28
CA THR A 91 -17.37 -18.76 9.41
C THR A 91 -17.69 -18.06 8.10
N ASP A 92 -17.93 -16.75 8.13
CA ASP A 92 -18.21 -15.94 6.93
C ASP A 92 -17.01 -15.86 6.00
N ALA A 93 -15.79 -15.70 6.54
CA ALA A 93 -14.57 -15.71 5.74
C ALA A 93 -14.34 -17.08 5.07
N ILE A 94 -14.59 -18.18 5.79
CA ILE A 94 -14.51 -19.54 5.23
C ILE A 94 -15.58 -19.74 4.15
N ARG A 95 -16.82 -19.34 4.40
CA ARG A 95 -17.92 -19.44 3.42
C ARG A 95 -17.60 -18.65 2.14
N MET A 96 -17.12 -17.43 2.29
CA MET A 96 -16.72 -16.57 1.16
C MET A 96 -15.60 -17.22 0.34
N ALA A 97 -14.54 -17.70 0.99
CA ALA A 97 -13.41 -18.34 0.33
C ALA A 97 -13.82 -19.56 -0.51
N ASN A 98 -14.86 -20.27 -0.09
CA ASN A 98 -15.33 -21.52 -0.72
C ASN A 98 -16.61 -21.35 -1.55
N ASN A 99 -17.07 -20.11 -1.74
CA ASN A 99 -18.31 -19.80 -2.46
C ASN A 99 -19.55 -20.56 -1.91
N LEU A 100 -19.65 -20.66 -0.59
CA LEU A 100 -20.77 -21.30 0.09
C LEU A 100 -21.89 -20.33 0.43
N LEU A 101 -23.11 -20.78 0.26
CA LEU A 101 -24.30 -20.06 0.74
C LEU A 101 -24.34 -20.04 2.28
N PRO A 102 -24.95 -19.02 2.90
CA PRO A 102 -25.03 -18.90 4.36
C PRO A 102 -25.69 -20.10 5.08
N THR A 103 -26.56 -20.80 4.38
CA THR A 103 -27.34 -21.93 4.91
C THR A 103 -26.73 -23.29 4.61
N VAL A 104 -25.63 -23.35 3.90
CA VAL A 104 -24.98 -24.61 3.48
C VAL A 104 -23.77 -24.88 4.34
N ASP A 105 -23.67 -26.07 4.89
CA ASP A 105 -22.50 -26.58 5.60
C ASP A 105 -21.71 -27.59 4.77
N PHE A 106 -20.47 -27.82 5.19
CA PHE A 106 -19.63 -28.83 4.57
C PHE A 106 -20.05 -30.26 5.02
N GLY A 107 -20.08 -31.17 4.08
CA GLY A 107 -20.16 -32.58 4.39
C GLY A 107 -18.81 -33.18 4.82
N ASP A 108 -18.85 -34.31 5.52
CA ASP A 108 -17.67 -35.12 5.82
C ASP A 108 -16.88 -35.44 4.54
N GLY A 109 -15.55 -35.31 4.63
CA GLY A 109 -14.65 -35.53 3.51
C GLY A 109 -14.55 -34.36 2.51
N SER A 110 -15.33 -33.28 2.67
CA SER A 110 -15.24 -32.10 1.85
C SER A 110 -13.85 -31.46 1.95
N GLN A 111 -13.37 -30.92 0.86
CA GLN A 111 -12.10 -30.17 0.82
C GLN A 111 -12.40 -28.68 0.77
N ILE A 112 -11.90 -27.95 1.75
CA ILE A 112 -12.16 -26.51 1.91
C ILE A 112 -10.87 -25.69 2.03
N ILE A 113 -10.98 -24.42 1.63
CA ILE A 113 -9.93 -23.43 1.78
C ILE A 113 -10.24 -22.57 3.00
N ILE A 114 -9.28 -22.45 3.89
CA ILE A 114 -9.41 -21.70 5.15
C ILE A 114 -8.49 -20.47 5.09
N PRO A 115 -9.05 -19.25 5.13
CA PRO A 115 -8.29 -18.02 5.28
C PRO A 115 -7.89 -17.84 6.75
N SER A 116 -6.73 -18.34 7.15
CA SER A 116 -6.26 -18.28 8.55
C SER A 116 -5.85 -16.86 8.94
N GLY A 117 -6.15 -16.48 10.19
CA GLY A 117 -5.68 -15.23 10.77
C GLY A 117 -6.47 -13.97 10.40
N VAL A 118 -7.57 -14.08 9.65
CA VAL A 118 -8.38 -12.94 9.22
C VAL A 118 -9.85 -13.10 9.51
N ALA A 119 -10.49 -12.03 9.97
CA ALA A 119 -11.93 -12.03 10.22
C ALA A 119 -12.76 -11.81 8.94
N LYS A 120 -12.19 -11.20 7.90
CA LYS A 120 -12.87 -10.88 6.64
C LYS A 120 -11.89 -10.85 5.49
N LEU A 121 -12.28 -11.38 4.33
CA LEU A 121 -11.50 -11.25 3.10
C LEU A 121 -11.74 -9.89 2.44
N VAL A 122 -10.67 -9.12 2.27
CA VAL A 122 -10.70 -7.80 1.62
C VAL A 122 -9.56 -7.73 0.60
N PRO A 123 -9.86 -7.49 -0.68
CA PRO A 123 -11.19 -7.49 -1.30
C PRO A 123 -11.88 -8.87 -1.22
N PRO A 124 -13.22 -8.94 -1.39
CA PRO A 124 -13.94 -10.21 -1.40
C PRO A 124 -13.36 -11.15 -2.47
N ARG A 125 -13.10 -12.39 -2.09
CA ARG A 125 -12.46 -13.40 -2.94
C ARG A 125 -13.08 -14.76 -2.70
N ARG A 126 -13.18 -15.55 -3.77
CA ARG A 126 -13.47 -16.98 -3.68
C ARG A 126 -12.36 -17.76 -4.37
N PHE A 127 -12.13 -18.96 -3.90
CA PHE A 127 -11.08 -19.81 -4.45
C PHE A 127 -11.68 -21.02 -5.16
N LYS A 128 -11.05 -21.38 -6.26
CA LYS A 128 -11.20 -22.70 -6.86
C LYS A 128 -10.33 -23.71 -6.12
N LYS A 129 -10.38 -24.98 -6.52
CA LYS A 129 -9.47 -26.01 -6.01
C LYS A 129 -8.01 -25.50 -6.21
N PRO A 130 -7.16 -25.58 -5.16
CA PRO A 130 -5.78 -25.17 -5.27
C PRO A 130 -5.06 -25.88 -6.41
N TYR A 131 -4.19 -25.15 -7.11
CA TYR A 131 -3.35 -25.70 -8.15
C TYR A 131 -2.07 -26.28 -7.54
N ALA A 132 -1.75 -27.55 -7.82
CA ALA A 132 -0.48 -28.13 -7.44
C ALA A 132 0.58 -27.76 -8.48
N ALA A 133 1.59 -27.01 -8.06
CA ALA A 133 2.68 -26.55 -8.92
C ALA A 133 3.43 -27.71 -9.55
N GLN A 134 3.78 -27.57 -10.81
CA GLN A 134 4.56 -28.55 -11.57
C GLN A 134 6.02 -28.09 -11.71
N ASN A 135 6.86 -28.98 -12.20
CA ASN A 135 8.26 -28.65 -12.47
C ASN A 135 8.35 -27.56 -13.55
N GLY A 136 9.06 -26.48 -13.26
CA GLY A 136 9.21 -25.32 -14.17
C GLY A 136 8.10 -24.28 -14.09
N ASP A 137 7.11 -24.46 -13.18
CA ASP A 137 6.15 -23.41 -12.92
C ASP A 137 6.76 -22.26 -12.13
N ASP A 138 6.31 -21.04 -12.43
CA ASP A 138 6.51 -19.84 -11.63
C ASP A 138 5.17 -19.11 -11.41
N LEU A 139 5.14 -18.20 -10.43
CA LEU A 139 3.90 -17.49 -10.09
C LEU A 139 3.41 -16.59 -11.23
N ASP A 140 4.31 -16.01 -12.01
CA ASP A 140 3.95 -15.11 -13.11
C ASP A 140 3.27 -15.88 -14.24
N ALA A 141 3.83 -17.05 -14.61
CA ALA A 141 3.23 -17.93 -15.62
C ALA A 141 1.87 -18.50 -15.17
N ILE A 142 1.75 -18.84 -13.88
CA ILE A 142 0.46 -19.30 -13.31
C ILE A 142 -0.57 -18.16 -13.33
N ALA A 143 -0.19 -16.95 -12.94
CA ALA A 143 -1.05 -15.77 -12.98
C ALA A 143 -1.56 -15.48 -14.39
N ALA A 144 -0.64 -15.44 -15.37
CA ALA A 144 -0.97 -15.21 -16.78
C ALA A 144 -1.94 -16.27 -17.33
N ARG A 145 -1.72 -17.56 -17.04
CA ARG A 145 -2.61 -18.66 -17.46
C ARG A 145 -4.02 -18.54 -16.88
N ASN A 146 -4.17 -17.92 -15.70
CA ASN A 146 -5.45 -17.76 -15.01
C ASN A 146 -6.06 -16.38 -15.20
N GLY A 147 -5.45 -15.48 -15.98
CA GLY A 147 -5.98 -14.15 -16.27
C GLY A 147 -6.02 -13.22 -15.07
N ILE A 148 -5.14 -13.42 -14.10
CA ILE A 148 -4.97 -12.57 -12.90
C ILE A 148 -3.60 -11.91 -12.89
N SER A 149 -3.46 -10.81 -12.15
CA SER A 149 -2.12 -10.18 -12.03
C SER A 149 -1.21 -11.00 -11.11
N ALA A 150 0.09 -10.94 -11.39
CA ALA A 150 1.11 -11.61 -10.57
C ALA A 150 1.12 -11.08 -9.13
N GLU A 151 0.86 -9.78 -8.96
CA GLU A 151 0.78 -9.15 -7.65
C GLU A 151 -0.38 -9.71 -6.82
N ILE A 152 -1.56 -9.91 -7.43
CA ILE A 152 -2.72 -10.51 -6.74
C ILE A 152 -2.40 -11.94 -6.35
N LEU A 153 -1.80 -12.72 -7.26
CA LEU A 153 -1.42 -14.10 -6.95
C LEU A 153 -0.37 -14.17 -5.83
N ALA A 154 0.60 -13.27 -5.82
CA ALA A 154 1.61 -13.17 -4.77
C ALA A 154 0.99 -12.79 -3.41
N LEU A 155 0.01 -11.87 -3.38
CA LEU A 155 -0.74 -11.50 -2.18
C LEU A 155 -1.51 -12.69 -1.60
N ASP A 156 -2.06 -13.54 -2.45
CA ASP A 156 -2.79 -14.74 -2.01
C ASP A 156 -1.86 -15.89 -1.61
N ASN A 157 -0.58 -15.83 -2.01
CA ASN A 157 0.43 -16.86 -1.74
C ASN A 157 1.72 -16.26 -1.16
N PRO A 158 1.67 -15.53 -0.03
CA PRO A 158 2.81 -14.73 0.45
C PRO A 158 4.04 -15.58 0.80
N ILE A 159 3.85 -16.81 1.25
CA ILE A 159 4.96 -17.73 1.53
C ILE A 159 5.66 -18.14 0.25
N LEU A 160 4.89 -18.48 -0.80
CA LEU A 160 5.42 -18.89 -2.10
C LEU A 160 6.11 -17.72 -2.82
N ALA A 161 5.55 -16.52 -2.72
CA ALA A 161 6.14 -15.31 -3.26
C ALA A 161 7.51 -14.97 -2.65
N LYS A 162 7.70 -15.27 -1.35
CA LYS A 162 8.97 -15.01 -0.64
C LYS A 162 10.04 -16.08 -0.91
N ARG A 163 9.66 -17.38 -0.91
CA ARG A 163 10.65 -18.47 -1.00
C ARG A 163 10.83 -19.08 -2.39
N GLY A 164 9.96 -18.70 -3.31
CA GLY A 164 9.85 -19.35 -4.60
C GLY A 164 8.94 -20.59 -4.59
N LEU A 165 8.63 -21.07 -5.78
CA LEU A 165 7.70 -22.16 -6.02
C LEU A 165 8.47 -23.47 -6.19
N ASN A 166 8.01 -24.56 -5.55
CA ASN A 166 8.55 -25.90 -5.73
C ASN A 166 7.45 -26.80 -6.30
N PRO A 167 7.83 -27.86 -7.03
CA PRO A 167 6.86 -28.86 -7.48
C PRO A 167 6.08 -29.46 -6.32
N GLY A 168 4.75 -29.53 -6.45
CA GLY A 168 3.83 -30.01 -5.42
C GLY A 168 3.33 -28.92 -4.44
N ASP A 169 3.85 -27.70 -4.49
CA ASP A 169 3.29 -26.60 -3.72
C ASP A 169 1.85 -26.29 -4.17
N LEU A 170 0.98 -26.01 -3.18
CA LEU A 170 -0.40 -25.63 -3.44
C LEU A 170 -0.47 -24.10 -3.65
N VAL A 171 -0.81 -23.71 -4.87
CA VAL A 171 -1.03 -22.31 -5.25
C VAL A 171 -2.52 -22.01 -5.16
N PHE A 172 -2.87 -21.03 -4.33
CA PHE A 172 -4.24 -20.55 -4.14
C PHE A 172 -4.54 -19.49 -5.19
N ILE A 173 -5.47 -19.76 -6.08
CA ILE A 173 -5.87 -18.90 -7.19
C ILE A 173 -7.28 -18.40 -6.91
N ALA A 174 -7.40 -17.08 -6.63
CA ALA A 174 -8.66 -16.45 -6.30
C ALA A 174 -9.35 -15.86 -7.54
N GLU A 175 -10.67 -15.91 -7.56
CA GLU A 175 -11.50 -15.06 -8.39
C GLU A 175 -11.93 -13.85 -7.55
N LEU A 176 -11.76 -12.63 -8.09
CA LEU A 176 -12.31 -11.42 -7.49
C LEU A 176 -13.82 -11.40 -7.71
N LEU A 177 -14.58 -11.04 -6.66
CA LEU A 177 -16.05 -10.94 -6.67
C LEU A 177 -16.49 -9.51 -6.89
#